data_9fe2b850ef8223c15d345b5a4a211850
#
_entry.id   9fe2b850ef8223c15d345b5a4a211850
#
_cell.length_a   1.000
_cell.length_b   1.000
_cell.length_c   1.000
_cell.angle_alpha   90.00
_cell.angle_beta   90.00
_cell.angle_gamma   90.00
#
_symmetry.space_group_name_H-M   'P 1'
#
loop_
_entity.id
_entity.type
_entity.pdbx_description
1 polymer ?
#
loop_
_entity_poly.entity_id
_entity_poly.type
_entity_poly.pdbx_seq_one_letter_code
_entity_poly.pdbx_strand_id
1 'polypeptide(L)'
;MGEIYSKKEALIFSQRVAQLSKALWKVIENDIQRWIKPFNLNINEYHILWISYYLNGSSISEIAELGVMHVSTAFNFSKKLEERGLLQFLKREDDKRNTYTQLTDKGKEIIISLLESYQREDNDLVSASLPLRNLYGKFPELLELKAIIRNINGEKFMDTHEQIFQHLEKDFIEEKVK
;
A
#
# COMPACT_ATOMS: atom_id res chain seq x y z
N MET A 1 34.59 -6.56 18.56
CA MET A 1 33.96 -5.34 18.08
C MET A 1 33.04 -4.87 19.20
N GLY A 2 33.38 -3.74 19.84
CA GLY A 2 32.53 -3.20 20.92
C GLY A 2 31.17 -2.77 20.38
N GLU A 3 30.15 -2.87 21.22
CA GLU A 3 28.82 -2.39 20.88
C GLU A 3 28.88 -0.91 20.49
N ILE A 4 28.41 -0.57 19.29
CA ILE A 4 28.43 0.80 18.76
C ILE A 4 27.34 1.66 19.43
N TYR A 5 26.37 1.03 20.11
CA TYR A 5 25.25 1.69 20.82
C TYR A 5 24.88 0.93 22.09
N SER A 6 24.30 1.62 23.07
CA SER A 6 23.88 1.04 24.34
C SER A 6 22.50 0.37 24.28
N LYS A 7 22.23 -0.58 25.17
CA LYS A 7 20.89 -1.19 25.35
C LYS A 7 19.80 -0.13 25.57
N LYS A 8 20.11 0.93 26.34
CA LYS A 8 19.19 2.04 26.59
C LYS A 8 18.83 2.78 25.30
N GLU A 9 19.81 3.06 24.48
CA GLU A 9 19.64 3.77 23.21
C GLU A 9 18.80 2.95 22.23
N ALA A 10 19.10 1.64 22.09
CA ALA A 10 18.31 0.73 21.28
C ALA A 10 16.84 0.63 21.75
N LEU A 11 16.61 0.52 23.07
CA LEU A 11 15.26 0.46 23.62
C LEU A 11 14.48 1.75 23.38
N ILE A 12 15.09 2.91 23.63
CA ILE A 12 14.44 4.21 23.38
C ILE A 12 14.08 4.37 21.92
N PHE A 13 15.00 4.04 21.01
CA PHE A 13 14.75 4.10 19.57
C PHE A 13 13.57 3.21 19.15
N SER A 14 13.60 1.92 19.54
CA SER A 14 12.56 0.97 19.13
C SER A 14 11.18 1.35 19.68
N GLN A 15 11.08 1.81 20.94
CA GLN A 15 9.80 2.24 21.52
C GLN A 15 9.27 3.52 20.87
N ARG A 16 10.16 4.47 20.55
CA ARG A 16 9.78 5.70 19.84
C ARG A 16 9.23 5.38 18.45
N VAL A 17 9.93 4.56 17.67
CA VAL A 17 9.46 4.14 16.34
C VAL A 17 8.12 3.42 16.45
N ALA A 18 7.98 2.47 17.40
CA ALA A 18 6.72 1.73 17.57
C ALA A 18 5.52 2.64 17.87
N GLN A 19 5.68 3.61 18.79
CA GLN A 19 4.60 4.53 19.14
C GLN A 19 4.26 5.50 18.00
N LEU A 20 5.26 6.08 17.35
CA LEU A 20 5.06 7.01 16.24
C LEU A 20 4.43 6.31 15.03
N SER A 21 4.90 5.11 14.68
CA SER A 21 4.32 4.32 13.59
C SER A 21 2.87 3.95 13.85
N LYS A 22 2.55 3.55 15.10
CA LYS A 22 1.17 3.22 15.49
C LYS A 22 0.25 4.45 15.43
N ALA A 23 0.71 5.60 15.90
CA ALA A 23 -0.05 6.84 15.86
C ALA A 23 -0.29 7.28 14.42
N LEU A 24 0.74 7.27 13.58
CA LEU A 24 0.65 7.62 12.17
C LEU A 24 -0.27 6.67 11.41
N TRP A 25 -0.10 5.35 11.61
CA TRP A 25 -0.97 4.35 10.98
C TRP A 25 -2.44 4.56 11.32
N LYS A 26 -2.76 4.94 12.57
CA LYS A 26 -4.15 5.17 12.97
C LYS A 26 -4.81 6.32 12.20
N VAL A 27 -4.09 7.37 11.90
CA VAL A 27 -4.56 8.47 11.04
C VAL A 27 -4.76 7.98 9.62
N ILE A 28 -3.75 7.32 9.05
CA ILE A 28 -3.79 6.77 7.68
C ILE A 28 -4.95 5.78 7.51
N GLU A 29 -5.12 4.86 8.47
CA GLU A 29 -6.21 3.89 8.46
C GLU A 29 -7.58 4.57 8.42
N ASN A 30 -7.80 5.60 9.23
CA ASN A 30 -9.04 6.35 9.26
C ASN A 30 -9.30 7.10 7.93
N ASP A 31 -8.26 7.73 7.36
CA ASP A 31 -8.35 8.43 6.08
C ASP A 31 -8.73 7.46 4.95
N ILE A 32 -8.05 6.31 4.88
CA ILE A 32 -8.35 5.27 3.88
C ILE A 32 -9.78 4.74 4.08
N GLN A 33 -10.18 4.39 5.30
CA GLN A 33 -11.53 3.87 5.58
C GLN A 33 -12.62 4.86 5.16
N ARG A 34 -12.41 6.15 5.40
CA ARG A 34 -13.32 7.23 4.99
C ARG A 34 -13.45 7.28 3.47
N TRP A 35 -12.32 7.26 2.78
CA TRP A 35 -12.23 7.33 1.33
C TRP A 35 -12.87 6.13 0.62
N ILE A 36 -12.58 4.89 1.08
CA ILE A 36 -13.08 3.65 0.43
C ILE A 36 -14.52 3.27 0.81
N LYS A 37 -15.10 3.89 1.84
CA LYS A 37 -16.44 3.57 2.36
C LYS A 37 -17.54 3.59 1.29
N PRO A 38 -17.61 4.57 0.38
CA PRO A 38 -18.63 4.62 -0.67
C PRO A 38 -18.58 3.43 -1.63
N PHE A 39 -17.43 2.77 -1.75
CA PHE A 39 -17.20 1.62 -2.63
C PHE A 39 -17.48 0.27 -1.96
N ASN A 40 -17.94 0.30 -0.71
CA ASN A 40 -18.19 -0.91 0.09
C ASN A 40 -16.97 -1.84 0.13
N LEU A 41 -15.79 -1.26 0.38
CA LEU A 41 -14.52 -1.94 0.54
C LEU A 41 -14.05 -1.82 2.00
N ASN A 42 -13.40 -2.86 2.50
CA ASN A 42 -12.55 -2.74 3.67
C ASN A 42 -11.08 -2.51 3.27
N ILE A 43 -10.23 -2.18 4.24
CA ILE A 43 -8.84 -1.79 3.98
C ILE A 43 -8.00 -2.91 3.33
N ASN A 44 -8.26 -4.18 3.67
CA ASN A 44 -7.57 -5.31 3.05
C ASN A 44 -8.02 -5.51 1.60
N GLU A 45 -9.32 -5.41 1.32
CA GLU A 45 -9.87 -5.47 -0.03
C GLU A 45 -9.32 -4.34 -0.91
N TYR A 46 -9.25 -3.12 -0.37
CA TYR A 46 -8.63 -1.98 -1.03
C TYR A 46 -7.17 -2.25 -1.38
N HIS A 47 -6.35 -2.69 -0.42
CA HIS A 47 -4.94 -2.98 -0.68
C HIS A 47 -4.75 -4.08 -1.73
N ILE A 48 -5.57 -5.13 -1.71
CA ILE A 48 -5.51 -6.20 -2.71
C ILE A 48 -5.84 -5.67 -4.11
N LEU A 49 -6.91 -4.91 -4.26
CA LEU A 49 -7.29 -4.29 -5.54
C LEU A 49 -6.22 -3.33 -6.04
N TRP A 50 -5.70 -2.47 -5.15
CA TRP A 50 -4.64 -1.51 -5.44
C TRP A 50 -3.37 -2.19 -5.98
N ILE A 51 -2.86 -3.19 -5.26
CA ILE A 51 -1.66 -3.93 -5.65
C ILE A 51 -1.89 -4.68 -6.96
N SER A 52 -3.04 -5.35 -7.09
CA SER A 52 -3.39 -6.10 -8.31
C SER A 52 -3.58 -5.21 -9.53
N TYR A 53 -4.03 -3.95 -9.36
CA TYR A 53 -4.16 -2.98 -10.42
C TYR A 53 -2.79 -2.58 -10.98
N TYR A 54 -1.86 -2.19 -10.11
CA TYR A 54 -0.57 -1.66 -10.54
C TYR A 54 0.43 -2.73 -10.97
N LEU A 55 0.32 -3.95 -10.46
CA LEU A 55 1.22 -5.05 -10.85
C LEU A 55 0.66 -5.92 -11.99
N ASN A 56 -0.57 -5.69 -12.41
CA ASN A 56 -1.23 -6.39 -13.53
C ASN A 56 -1.07 -7.93 -13.48
N GLY A 57 -1.41 -8.51 -12.35
CA GLY A 57 -1.36 -9.96 -12.12
C GLY A 57 -0.27 -10.35 -11.13
N SER A 58 -0.64 -10.40 -9.85
CA SER A 58 0.24 -10.75 -8.74
C SER A 58 -0.13 -12.09 -8.15
N SER A 59 0.85 -12.80 -7.61
CA SER A 59 0.58 -13.96 -6.76
C SER A 59 -0.01 -13.51 -5.41
N ILE A 60 -0.77 -14.40 -4.78
CA ILE A 60 -1.29 -14.17 -3.42
C ILE A 60 -0.16 -13.87 -2.42
N SER A 61 1.00 -14.48 -2.60
CA SER A 61 2.17 -14.24 -1.76
C SER A 61 2.72 -12.82 -1.93
N GLU A 62 2.82 -12.33 -3.16
CA GLU A 62 3.25 -10.93 -3.44
C GLU A 62 2.24 -9.91 -2.90
N ILE A 63 0.94 -10.18 -3.05
CA ILE A 63 -0.10 -9.34 -2.46
C ILE A 63 0.02 -9.29 -0.93
N ALA A 64 0.25 -10.43 -0.30
CA ALA A 64 0.41 -10.51 1.15
C ALA A 64 1.65 -9.74 1.63
N GLU A 65 2.77 -9.88 0.92
CA GLU A 65 4.03 -9.19 1.23
C GLU A 65 3.86 -7.67 1.10
N LEU A 66 3.39 -7.18 -0.05
CA LEU A 66 3.22 -5.75 -0.32
C LEU A 66 2.08 -5.12 0.49
N GLY A 67 1.01 -5.85 0.73
CA GLY A 67 -0.11 -5.43 1.57
C GLY A 67 0.16 -5.55 3.08
N VAL A 68 1.34 -6.03 3.47
CA VAL A 68 1.74 -6.25 4.87
C VAL A 68 0.68 -7.04 5.65
N MET A 69 0.22 -8.16 5.06
CA MET A 69 -0.81 -9.01 5.65
C MET A 69 -0.43 -10.49 5.56
N HIS A 70 -1.09 -11.34 6.35
CA HIS A 70 -0.89 -12.79 6.23
C HIS A 70 -1.39 -13.31 4.88
N VAL A 71 -0.70 -14.33 4.34
CA VAL A 71 -1.08 -14.97 3.06
C VAL A 71 -2.52 -15.50 3.11
N SER A 72 -2.95 -16.07 4.24
CA SER A 72 -4.34 -16.51 4.43
C SER A 72 -5.35 -15.35 4.39
N THR A 73 -4.98 -14.18 4.91
CA THR A 73 -5.79 -12.96 4.84
C THR A 73 -5.92 -12.50 3.39
N ALA A 74 -4.79 -12.41 2.67
CA ALA A 74 -4.78 -12.06 1.26
C ALA A 74 -5.65 -13.01 0.43
N PHE A 75 -5.51 -14.32 0.65
CA PHE A 75 -6.32 -15.32 -0.06
C PHE A 75 -7.82 -15.19 0.23
N ASN A 76 -8.20 -15.09 1.51
CA ASN A 76 -9.61 -15.02 1.91
C ASN A 76 -10.32 -13.76 1.38
N PHE A 77 -9.65 -12.60 1.42
CA PHE A 77 -10.24 -11.38 0.87
C PHE A 77 -10.21 -11.37 -0.67
N SER A 78 -9.18 -11.94 -1.31
CA SER A 78 -9.17 -12.13 -2.76
C SER A 78 -10.34 -12.99 -3.23
N LYS A 79 -10.67 -14.06 -2.49
CA LYS A 79 -11.83 -14.91 -2.77
C LYS A 79 -13.16 -14.13 -2.68
N LYS A 80 -13.32 -13.30 -1.66
CA LYS A 80 -14.50 -12.41 -1.55
C LYS A 80 -14.59 -11.40 -2.69
N LEU A 81 -13.47 -10.87 -3.15
CA LEU A 81 -13.41 -9.97 -4.30
C LEU A 81 -13.74 -10.72 -5.61
N GLU A 82 -13.31 -11.97 -5.76
CA GLU A 82 -13.70 -12.82 -6.87
C GLU A 82 -15.22 -13.07 -6.87
N GLU A 83 -15.82 -13.43 -5.74
CA GLU A 83 -17.26 -13.62 -5.58
C GLU A 83 -18.07 -12.35 -5.95
N ARG A 84 -17.48 -11.17 -5.76
CA ARG A 84 -18.04 -9.86 -6.19
C ARG A 84 -17.78 -9.52 -7.66
N GLY A 85 -17.01 -10.36 -8.36
CA GLY A 85 -16.63 -10.16 -9.75
C GLY A 85 -15.63 -9.02 -9.98
N LEU A 86 -14.82 -8.66 -8.96
CA LEU A 86 -13.83 -7.59 -9.05
C LEU A 86 -12.43 -8.11 -9.38
N LEU A 87 -12.21 -9.41 -9.14
CA LEU A 87 -10.94 -10.07 -9.31
C LEU A 87 -11.20 -11.48 -9.84
N GLN A 88 -10.24 -12.07 -10.50
CA GLN A 88 -10.25 -13.48 -10.91
C GLN A 88 -8.95 -14.17 -10.54
N PHE A 89 -9.04 -15.44 -10.14
CA PHE A 89 -7.86 -16.26 -9.93
C PHE A 89 -7.38 -16.85 -11.25
N LEU A 90 -6.06 -16.85 -11.41
CA LEU A 90 -5.38 -17.43 -12.57
C LEU A 90 -4.38 -18.50 -12.11
N LYS A 91 -4.26 -19.54 -12.91
CA LYS A 91 -3.18 -20.51 -12.81
C LYS A 91 -2.21 -20.27 -13.97
N ARG A 92 -0.92 -20.22 -13.67
CA ARG A 92 0.12 -20.17 -14.70
C ARG A 92 0.70 -21.55 -14.92
N GLU A 93 0.91 -21.93 -16.16
CA GLU A 93 1.47 -23.25 -16.50
C GLU A 93 2.93 -23.40 -16.06
N ASP A 94 3.66 -22.29 -16.05
CA ASP A 94 5.05 -22.17 -15.63
C ASP A 94 5.22 -22.14 -14.10
N ASP A 95 4.14 -21.83 -13.36
CA ASP A 95 4.16 -21.82 -11.90
C ASP A 95 2.85 -22.35 -11.29
N LYS A 96 2.80 -23.67 -11.16
CA LYS A 96 1.65 -24.38 -10.58
C LYS A 96 1.55 -24.27 -9.05
N ARG A 97 2.59 -23.75 -8.38
CA ARG A 97 2.63 -23.67 -6.91
C ARG A 97 1.94 -22.42 -6.39
N ASN A 98 1.93 -21.37 -7.18
CA ASN A 98 1.33 -20.09 -6.80
C ASN A 98 -0.06 -19.90 -7.41
N THR A 99 -0.92 -19.23 -6.68
CA THR A 99 -2.21 -18.74 -7.16
C THR A 99 -2.04 -17.26 -7.50
N TYR A 100 -2.33 -16.92 -8.75
CA TYR A 100 -2.26 -15.55 -9.25
C TYR A 100 -3.63 -14.90 -9.27
N THR A 101 -3.67 -13.59 -9.21
CA THR A 101 -4.88 -12.80 -9.30
C THR A 101 -4.75 -11.76 -10.40
N GLN A 102 -5.87 -11.42 -11.02
CA GLN A 102 -5.96 -10.34 -11.98
C GLN A 102 -7.28 -9.60 -11.76
N LEU A 103 -7.27 -8.28 -11.88
CA LEU A 103 -8.51 -7.52 -11.85
C LEU A 103 -9.35 -7.80 -13.08
N THR A 104 -10.66 -7.89 -12.88
CA THR A 104 -11.65 -7.78 -13.95
C THR A 104 -11.77 -6.32 -14.39
N ASP A 105 -12.45 -6.07 -15.51
CA ASP A 105 -12.71 -4.67 -15.95
C ASP A 105 -13.51 -3.92 -14.89
N LYS A 106 -14.49 -4.57 -14.23
CA LYS A 106 -15.22 -4.01 -13.11
C LYS A 106 -14.32 -3.66 -11.92
N GLY A 107 -13.32 -4.50 -11.62
CA GLY A 107 -12.33 -4.21 -10.58
C GLY A 107 -11.44 -3.01 -10.92
N LYS A 108 -11.04 -2.85 -12.19
CA LYS A 108 -10.29 -1.69 -12.67
C LYS A 108 -11.12 -0.41 -12.59
N GLU A 109 -12.39 -0.45 -13.01
CA GLU A 109 -13.31 0.68 -12.91
C GLU A 109 -13.47 1.17 -11.47
N ILE A 110 -13.51 0.26 -10.49
CA ILE A 110 -13.57 0.64 -9.07
C ILE A 110 -12.29 1.37 -8.65
N ILE A 111 -11.10 0.91 -9.05
CA ILE A 111 -9.85 1.61 -8.71
C ILE A 111 -9.80 3.00 -9.36
N ILE A 112 -10.17 3.11 -10.64
CA ILE A 112 -10.22 4.41 -11.33
C ILE A 112 -11.19 5.35 -10.62
N SER A 113 -12.40 4.90 -10.32
CA SER A 113 -13.40 5.69 -9.61
C SER A 113 -12.94 6.09 -8.19
N LEU A 114 -12.19 5.23 -7.49
CA LEU A 114 -11.55 5.56 -6.23
C LEU A 114 -10.56 6.70 -6.40
N LEU A 115 -9.66 6.62 -7.38
CA LEU A 115 -8.66 7.66 -7.64
C LEU A 115 -9.32 8.99 -7.98
N GLU A 116 -10.35 8.99 -8.83
CA GLU A 116 -11.13 10.19 -9.20
C GLU A 116 -11.89 10.80 -8.00
N SER A 117 -12.33 9.96 -7.05
CA SER A 117 -13.05 10.42 -5.85
C SER A 117 -12.16 10.97 -4.75
N TYR A 118 -10.83 10.88 -4.89
CA TYR A 118 -9.90 11.32 -3.85
C TYR A 118 -9.97 12.84 -3.65
N GLN A 119 -10.23 13.23 -2.39
CA GLN A 119 -10.27 14.63 -1.99
C GLN A 119 -9.15 14.88 -0.98
N ARG A 120 -8.17 15.70 -1.36
CA ARG A 120 -7.03 16.03 -0.49
C ARG A 120 -7.45 16.75 0.80
N GLU A 121 -8.56 17.48 0.74
CA GLU A 121 -9.13 18.22 1.87
C GLU A 121 -9.69 17.30 2.94
N ASP A 122 -10.11 16.09 2.58
CA ASP A 122 -10.64 15.07 3.48
C ASP A 122 -9.55 14.13 4.04
N ASN A 123 -8.28 14.43 3.76
CA ASN A 123 -7.15 13.61 4.18
C ASN A 123 -6.37 14.32 5.32
N ASP A 124 -6.49 13.77 6.52
CA ASP A 124 -5.88 14.33 7.74
C ASP A 124 -4.34 14.29 7.69
N LEU A 125 -3.77 13.21 7.10
CA LEU A 125 -2.31 13.11 6.92
C LEU A 125 -1.79 14.20 5.99
N VAL A 126 -2.46 14.44 4.85
CA VAL A 126 -2.08 15.50 3.91
C VAL A 126 -2.16 16.85 4.59
N SER A 127 -3.28 17.14 5.27
CA SER A 127 -3.50 18.40 5.97
C SER A 127 -2.44 18.65 7.04
N ALA A 128 -2.11 17.65 7.86
CA ALA A 128 -1.07 17.74 8.88
C ALA A 128 0.34 17.90 8.29
N SER A 129 0.57 17.47 7.05
CA SER A 129 1.86 17.57 6.37
C SER A 129 2.08 18.89 5.61
N LEU A 130 1.05 19.73 5.45
CA LEU A 130 1.15 20.99 4.71
C LEU A 130 2.22 21.96 5.24
N PRO A 131 2.43 22.13 6.56
CA PRO A 131 3.51 22.99 7.06
C PRO A 131 4.90 22.54 6.60
N LEU A 132 5.13 21.21 6.57
CA LEU A 132 6.40 20.65 6.07
C LEU A 132 6.54 20.83 4.55
N ARG A 133 5.46 20.58 3.81
CA ARG A 133 5.42 20.82 2.36
C ARG A 133 5.74 22.29 2.03
N ASN A 134 5.17 23.22 2.78
CA ASN A 134 5.42 24.65 2.58
C ASN A 134 6.88 25.03 2.90
N LEU A 135 7.47 24.41 3.93
CA LEU A 135 8.87 24.65 4.32
C LEU A 135 9.86 24.09 3.29
N TYR A 136 9.60 22.88 2.75
CA TYR A 136 10.53 22.16 1.87
C TYR A 136 10.20 22.30 0.38
N GLY A 137 9.08 22.91 0.01
CA GLY A 137 8.58 22.99 -1.37
C GLY A 137 7.98 21.68 -1.91
N LYS A 138 8.05 20.59 -1.15
CA LYS A 138 7.51 19.26 -1.48
C LYS A 138 7.13 18.50 -0.22
N PHE A 139 6.32 17.45 -0.35
CA PHE A 139 6.08 16.52 0.77
C PHE A 139 7.38 15.79 1.17
N PRO A 140 7.53 15.41 2.46
CA PRO A 140 8.69 14.67 2.94
C PRO A 140 8.90 13.34 2.19
N GLU A 141 10.14 13.04 1.81
CA GLU A 141 10.48 11.79 1.09
C GLU A 141 10.62 10.57 2.00
N LEU A 142 10.64 10.76 3.32
CA LEU A 142 10.73 9.70 4.34
C LEU A 142 11.96 8.78 4.15
N LEU A 143 13.13 9.36 3.85
CA LEU A 143 14.35 8.64 3.47
C LEU A 143 14.81 7.64 4.55
N GLU A 144 14.79 8.04 5.83
CA GLU A 144 15.18 7.18 6.93
C GLU A 144 14.22 5.99 7.07
N LEU A 145 12.90 6.23 6.92
CA LEU A 145 11.91 5.17 6.95
C LEU A 145 12.08 4.21 5.77
N LYS A 146 12.29 4.73 4.57
CA LYS A 146 12.59 3.91 3.37
C LYS A 146 13.84 3.05 3.58
N ALA A 147 14.91 3.60 4.16
CA ALA A 147 16.14 2.86 4.46
C ALA A 147 15.91 1.73 5.47
N ILE A 148 15.16 1.99 6.54
CA ILE A 148 14.81 0.98 7.56
C ILE A 148 14.00 -0.15 6.91
N ILE A 149 12.95 0.19 6.14
CA ILE A 149 12.08 -0.80 5.47
C ILE A 149 12.87 -1.62 4.46
N ARG A 150 13.77 -1.01 3.69
CA ARG A 150 14.67 -1.70 2.77
C ARG A 150 15.54 -2.73 3.47
N ASN A 151 16.12 -2.38 4.63
CA ASN A 151 16.95 -3.29 5.40
C ASN A 151 16.15 -4.46 6.01
N ILE A 152 14.86 -4.28 6.28
CA ILE A 152 13.98 -5.32 6.83
C ILE A 152 13.44 -6.23 5.74
N ASN A 153 12.93 -5.66 4.64
CA ASN A 153 12.16 -6.40 3.62
C ASN A 153 12.97 -6.65 2.33
N GLY A 154 14.15 -6.04 2.16
CA GLY A 154 15.05 -6.22 1.03
C GLY A 154 14.76 -5.32 -0.18
N GLU A 155 15.67 -5.35 -1.16
CA GLU A 155 15.60 -4.53 -2.37
C GLU A 155 14.36 -4.88 -3.22
N LYS A 156 14.06 -6.15 -3.41
CA LYS A 156 12.91 -6.57 -4.24
C LYS A 156 11.60 -5.95 -3.77
N PHE A 157 11.36 -5.92 -2.46
CA PHE A 157 10.18 -5.28 -1.88
C PHE A 157 10.15 -3.79 -2.24
N MET A 158 11.27 -3.09 -2.04
CA MET A 158 11.35 -1.65 -2.31
C MET A 158 11.21 -1.32 -3.79
N ASP A 159 11.80 -2.11 -4.68
CA ASP A 159 11.69 -1.93 -6.13
C ASP A 159 10.23 -2.11 -6.60
N THR A 160 9.56 -3.15 -6.11
CA THR A 160 8.15 -3.39 -6.45
C THR A 160 7.24 -2.31 -5.89
N HIS A 161 7.51 -1.87 -4.65
CA HIS A 161 6.81 -0.74 -4.04
C HIS A 161 6.98 0.53 -4.90
N GLU A 162 8.18 0.85 -5.33
CA GLU A 162 8.46 2.02 -6.17
C GLU A 162 7.78 1.93 -7.54
N GLN A 163 7.72 0.74 -8.15
CA GLN A 163 6.99 0.51 -9.41
C GLN A 163 5.50 0.88 -9.29
N ILE A 164 4.84 0.54 -8.18
CA ILE A 164 3.44 0.89 -7.93
C ILE A 164 3.26 2.40 -8.00
N PHE A 165 4.12 3.18 -7.35
CA PHE A 165 4.01 4.63 -7.33
C PHE A 165 4.37 5.28 -8.68
N GLN A 166 5.33 4.73 -9.42
CA GLN A 166 5.63 5.19 -10.78
C GLN A 166 4.44 4.95 -11.73
N HIS A 167 3.71 3.86 -11.57
CA HIS A 167 2.49 3.62 -12.35
C HIS A 167 1.36 4.56 -11.93
N LEU A 168 1.20 4.83 -10.63
CA LEU A 168 0.25 5.82 -10.14
C LEU A 168 0.53 7.21 -10.74
N GLU A 169 1.78 7.65 -10.76
CA GLU A 169 2.18 8.93 -11.37
C GLU A 169 1.80 9.00 -12.85
N LYS A 170 1.98 7.90 -13.60
CA LYS A 170 1.58 7.81 -15.01
C LYS A 170 0.07 7.95 -15.21
N ASP A 171 -0.75 7.38 -14.32
CA ASP A 171 -2.21 7.50 -14.41
C ASP A 171 -2.68 8.96 -14.32
N PHE A 172 -1.99 9.80 -13.53
CA PHE A 172 -2.27 11.24 -13.48
C PHE A 172 -1.74 12.02 -14.70
N ILE A 173 -0.62 11.59 -15.28
CA ILE A 173 -0.05 12.22 -16.49
C ILE A 173 -0.90 11.88 -17.75
N GLU A 174 -1.39 10.65 -17.84
CA GLU A 174 -2.20 10.15 -18.96
C GLU A 174 -3.68 10.54 -18.85
N GLU A 175 -4.06 11.43 -17.91
CA GLU A 175 -5.44 11.87 -17.66
C GLU A 175 -6.45 10.73 -17.42
N LYS A 176 -5.98 9.56 -16.99
CA LYS A 176 -6.85 8.46 -16.56
C LYS A 176 -7.59 8.80 -15.28
N VAL A 177 -7.02 9.73 -14.52
CA VAL A 177 -7.58 10.31 -13.29
C VAL A 177 -7.66 11.82 -13.51
N LYS A 178 -8.87 12.38 -13.46
CA LYS A 178 -9.14 13.82 -13.60
C LYS A 178 -9.08 14.56 -12.26
#